data_0d17b25e862fa9b36d04bd6cf7d106e2
#
_entry.id   0d17b25e862fa9b36d04bd6cf7d106e2
#
_cell.length_a   1.000
_cell.length_b   1.000
_cell.length_c   1.000
_cell.angle_alpha   90.00
_cell.angle_beta   90.00
_cell.angle_gamma   90.00
#
_symmetry.space_group_name_H-M   'P 1'
#
loop_
_entity.id
_entity.type
_entity.pdbx_description
1 polymer ?
#
loop_
_entity_poly.entity_id
_entity_poly.type
_entity_poly.pdbx_seq_one_letter_code
_entity_poly.pdbx_strand_id
1 'polypeptide(L)'
;MALMNQTPEPVVLAHAHTTGLPPPKASEDPKHGPSIGRSTLINLLGLLVPTVVGLATVPLYLHQIGEIRYGVLLLAFTFLGYFGAFDLGLGRAVAQRVARQDSVQDRNHTFWTAFLLSIGMGIIGAILLYFLGQWLFAAIFRIPVELRPEMENAVPWLAAIVPLTAVISVLAGALEARQSFVALNLSQMTGVIGLQILPLAAAMLGHSSMPVLLAAALAGRLLGVAVMIATTARALPFYGLPHIHRPEIGPLLRFGGWVSVSGLVTPLLTIVDRFFIGTMLGAAAVTAYTVPYNLTQRFTYLPAALSTALFPRFARGGNSENAQQILNDGIRGLVAIQTPFIVLGILLIYPFFNLWIGPDLTRRAAPVAIVLLVGIWINGPAYLPHNWMPAQGRPDLMARFYLAELLPFLALLWWLVDLWGIMGAALAWVTRSTADAAFCFVATGTTRTYGIASGITLLPVAIATIMALTQNPLFVYIPGGFITLLVAIALSFFLLPKPIKHRIHAWWHRSAKPVWEP
;
A
#
# COMPACT_ATOMS: atom_id res chain seq x y z
N MET A 1 25.45 55.06 -18.67
CA MET A 1 25.71 54.97 -20.13
C MET A 1 26.95 54.08 -20.30
N ALA A 2 26.85 52.99 -21.07
CA ALA A 2 27.91 52.02 -21.39
C ALA A 2 28.41 51.13 -20.24
N LEU A 3 27.85 49.94 -20.17
CA LEU A 3 28.44 48.64 -19.78
C LEU A 3 27.34 47.57 -19.77
N MET A 4 26.84 47.23 -20.95
CA MET A 4 26.08 46.03 -21.23
C MET A 4 26.57 45.48 -22.56
N ASN A 5 27.33 44.40 -22.52
CA ASN A 5 27.49 43.36 -23.54
C ASN A 5 28.79 42.58 -23.28
N GLN A 6 28.68 41.50 -22.52
CA GLN A 6 29.63 40.41 -22.64
C GLN A 6 28.81 39.10 -22.59
N THR A 7 28.60 38.52 -23.77
CA THR A 7 28.20 37.14 -23.99
C THR A 7 29.34 36.22 -23.53
N PRO A 8 29.12 35.18 -22.74
CA PRO A 8 30.16 34.20 -22.45
C PRO A 8 30.40 33.32 -23.68
N GLU A 9 31.67 33.25 -24.07
CA GLU A 9 32.17 32.34 -25.10
C GLU A 9 31.96 30.86 -24.70
N PRO A 10 31.76 29.96 -25.68
CA PRO A 10 31.66 28.52 -25.40
C PRO A 10 33.05 27.99 -25.02
N VAL A 11 33.13 27.38 -23.84
CA VAL A 11 34.32 26.65 -23.38
C VAL A 11 34.55 25.44 -24.30
N VAL A 12 35.60 25.57 -25.12
CA VAL A 12 36.13 24.47 -25.93
C VAL A 12 36.77 23.45 -25.00
N LEU A 13 36.13 22.28 -24.88
CA LEU A 13 36.71 21.10 -24.21
C LEU A 13 37.91 20.60 -25.00
N ALA A 14 39.10 20.83 -24.44
CA ALA A 14 40.37 20.34 -24.97
C ALA A 14 40.38 18.80 -24.99
N HIS A 15 40.88 18.26 -26.08
CA HIS A 15 41.13 16.86 -26.37
C HIS A 15 41.84 16.13 -25.21
N ALA A 16 41.18 15.18 -24.57
CA ALA A 16 41.82 14.14 -23.77
C ALA A 16 42.23 13.00 -24.70
N HIS A 17 43.51 12.67 -24.63
CA HIS A 17 44.18 11.60 -25.39
C HIS A 17 43.41 10.25 -25.24
N THR A 18 43.11 9.65 -26.38
CA THR A 18 42.63 8.30 -26.54
C THR A 18 43.71 7.29 -26.06
N THR A 19 43.61 6.82 -24.84
CA THR A 19 44.24 5.58 -24.42
C THR A 19 43.36 4.43 -24.95
N GLY A 20 43.97 3.60 -25.82
CA GLY A 20 43.32 2.49 -26.47
C GLY A 20 42.96 1.34 -25.50
N LEU A 21 41.93 1.57 -24.72
CA LEU A 21 41.24 0.48 -24.02
C LEU A 21 40.15 -0.08 -24.97
N PRO A 22 40.11 -1.38 -25.19
CA PRO A 22 39.04 -2.01 -25.96
C PRO A 22 37.69 -1.63 -25.36
N PRO A 23 36.65 -1.44 -26.16
CA PRO A 23 35.31 -1.21 -25.64
C PRO A 23 34.93 -2.31 -24.66
N PRO A 24 34.25 -2.00 -23.55
CA PRO A 24 33.82 -3.02 -22.61
C PRO A 24 33.05 -4.09 -23.40
N LYS A 25 33.48 -5.35 -23.32
CA LYS A 25 32.78 -6.48 -23.90
C LYS A 25 31.33 -6.37 -23.44
N ALA A 26 30.42 -6.26 -24.41
CA ALA A 26 28.99 -6.39 -24.15
C ALA A 26 28.82 -7.64 -23.28
N SER A 27 28.38 -7.44 -22.06
CA SER A 27 28.12 -8.53 -21.13
C SER A 27 27.20 -9.52 -21.83
N GLU A 28 27.65 -10.77 -21.84
CA GLU A 28 26.92 -11.91 -22.38
C GLU A 28 25.44 -11.79 -22.03
N ASP A 29 24.59 -12.01 -23.03
CA ASP A 29 23.13 -12.11 -22.96
C ASP A 29 22.68 -12.68 -21.60
N PRO A 30 21.76 -12.06 -20.88
CA PRO A 30 21.14 -12.69 -19.74
C PRO A 30 20.22 -13.80 -20.23
N LYS A 31 20.83 -14.94 -20.57
CA LYS A 31 20.11 -16.18 -20.86
C LYS A 31 19.38 -16.58 -19.57
N HIS A 32 18.04 -16.49 -19.62
CA HIS A 32 17.09 -17.00 -18.62
C HIS A 32 16.81 -16.14 -17.37
N GLY A 33 16.54 -14.86 -17.51
CA GLY A 33 15.63 -14.18 -16.58
C GLY A 33 14.20 -14.77 -16.75
N PRO A 34 13.44 -14.97 -15.65
CA PRO A 34 12.07 -15.44 -15.78
C PRO A 34 11.30 -14.53 -16.72
N SER A 35 10.52 -15.10 -17.65
CA SER A 35 9.76 -14.31 -18.62
C SER A 35 8.94 -13.24 -17.90
N ILE A 36 8.85 -12.04 -18.47
CA ILE A 36 8.11 -10.89 -17.88
C ILE A 36 6.71 -11.33 -17.40
N GLY A 37 6.06 -12.21 -18.15
CA GLY A 37 4.76 -12.78 -17.79
C GLY A 37 4.80 -13.62 -16.50
N ARG A 38 5.85 -14.44 -16.30
CA ARG A 38 6.01 -15.25 -15.09
C ARG A 38 6.27 -14.36 -13.85
N SER A 39 7.11 -13.33 -13.99
CA SER A 39 7.37 -12.38 -12.90
C SER A 39 6.12 -11.58 -12.53
N THR A 40 5.31 -11.16 -13.51
CA THR A 40 4.04 -10.46 -13.29
C THR A 40 3.04 -11.38 -12.58
N LEU A 41 2.91 -12.63 -12.99
CA LEU A 41 2.02 -13.59 -12.34
C LEU A 41 2.41 -13.84 -10.88
N ILE A 42 3.71 -13.99 -10.60
CA ILE A 42 4.22 -14.20 -9.24
C ILE A 42 3.96 -12.98 -8.36
N ASN A 43 4.15 -11.76 -8.88
CA ASN A 43 3.85 -10.54 -8.16
C ASN A 43 2.33 -10.41 -7.87
N LEU A 44 1.48 -10.78 -8.82
CA LEU A 44 0.03 -10.84 -8.62
C LEU A 44 -0.37 -11.87 -7.57
N LEU A 45 0.20 -13.07 -7.60
CA LEU A 45 -0.03 -14.08 -6.57
C LEU A 45 0.47 -13.60 -5.20
N GLY A 46 1.62 -12.93 -5.15
CA GLY A 46 2.18 -12.31 -3.96
C GLY A 46 1.24 -11.30 -3.29
N LEU A 47 0.40 -10.63 -4.06
CA LEU A 47 -0.59 -9.68 -3.59
C LEU A 47 -1.94 -10.34 -3.26
N LEU A 48 -2.40 -11.24 -4.13
CA LEU A 48 -3.74 -11.84 -4.04
C LEU A 48 -3.85 -12.87 -2.93
N VAL A 49 -2.84 -13.75 -2.77
CA VAL A 49 -2.90 -14.84 -1.78
C VAL A 49 -3.01 -14.29 -0.34
N PRO A 50 -2.15 -13.36 0.14
CA PRO A 50 -2.33 -12.76 1.46
C PRO A 50 -3.66 -12.02 1.61
N THR A 51 -4.17 -11.44 0.52
CA THR A 51 -5.47 -10.76 0.53
C THR A 51 -6.61 -11.75 0.77
N VAL A 52 -6.63 -12.86 0.03
CA VAL A 52 -7.66 -13.90 0.18
C VAL A 52 -7.58 -14.53 1.57
N VAL A 53 -6.37 -14.82 2.06
CA VAL A 53 -6.17 -15.33 3.44
C VAL A 53 -6.70 -14.32 4.45
N GLY A 54 -6.36 -13.03 4.31
CA GLY A 54 -6.86 -11.97 5.19
C GLY A 54 -8.39 -11.88 5.22
N LEU A 55 -9.04 -11.96 4.06
CA LEU A 55 -10.50 -11.95 3.97
C LEU A 55 -11.13 -13.22 4.61
N ALA A 56 -10.54 -14.39 4.36
CA ALA A 56 -11.03 -15.65 4.89
C ALA A 56 -10.87 -15.74 6.42
N THR A 57 -9.82 -15.15 6.98
CA THR A 57 -9.54 -15.21 8.43
C THR A 57 -10.42 -14.28 9.26
N VAL A 58 -10.93 -13.18 8.72
CA VAL A 58 -11.77 -12.21 9.47
C VAL A 58 -13.00 -12.86 10.13
N PRO A 59 -13.89 -13.57 9.41
CA PRO A 59 -15.06 -14.18 10.03
C PRO A 59 -14.68 -15.26 11.06
N LEU A 60 -13.58 -15.97 10.82
CA LEU A 60 -13.08 -16.98 11.75
C LEU A 60 -12.59 -16.33 13.05
N TYR A 61 -11.86 -15.23 12.99
CA TYR A 61 -11.48 -14.46 14.18
C TYR A 61 -12.69 -13.94 14.93
N LEU A 62 -13.66 -13.33 14.22
CA LEU A 62 -14.87 -12.82 14.85
C LEU A 62 -15.65 -13.91 15.59
N HIS A 63 -15.70 -15.12 15.02
CA HIS A 63 -16.36 -16.26 15.65
C HIS A 63 -15.58 -16.80 16.86
N GLN A 64 -14.24 -16.88 16.80
CA GLN A 64 -13.41 -17.51 17.82
C GLN A 64 -13.13 -16.59 19.02
N ILE A 65 -12.81 -15.32 18.78
CA ILE A 65 -12.38 -14.40 19.84
C ILE A 65 -13.34 -13.22 20.06
N GLY A 66 -14.36 -13.09 19.21
CA GLY A 66 -15.34 -12.01 19.28
C GLY A 66 -14.80 -10.65 18.79
N GLU A 67 -15.71 -9.71 18.61
CA GLU A 67 -15.45 -8.40 18.02
C GLU A 67 -14.45 -7.57 18.84
N ILE A 68 -14.61 -7.55 20.17
CA ILE A 68 -13.79 -6.70 21.04
C ILE A 68 -12.33 -7.17 21.06
N ARG A 69 -12.08 -8.47 21.26
CA ARG A 69 -10.72 -9.03 21.25
C ARG A 69 -10.07 -8.88 19.87
N TYR A 70 -10.85 -9.06 18.81
CA TYR A 70 -10.36 -8.84 17.46
C TYR A 70 -9.99 -7.38 17.22
N GLY A 71 -10.76 -6.42 17.74
CA GLY A 71 -10.43 -4.99 17.70
C GLY A 71 -9.14 -4.64 18.44
N VAL A 72 -8.89 -5.25 19.60
CA VAL A 72 -7.64 -5.09 20.34
C VAL A 72 -6.45 -5.65 19.53
N LEU A 73 -6.62 -6.82 18.92
CA LEU A 73 -5.61 -7.43 18.04
C LEU A 73 -5.32 -6.55 16.81
N LEU A 74 -6.34 -5.96 16.20
CA LEU A 74 -6.18 -5.02 15.08
C LEU A 74 -5.45 -3.74 15.50
N LEU A 75 -5.72 -3.21 16.71
CA LEU A 75 -4.95 -2.09 17.28
C LEU A 75 -3.47 -2.47 17.46
N ALA A 76 -3.20 -3.65 18.02
CA ALA A 76 -1.83 -4.14 18.20
C ALA A 76 -1.09 -4.26 16.85
N PHE A 77 -1.72 -4.82 15.82
CA PHE A 77 -1.13 -4.92 14.48
C PHE A 77 -0.99 -3.57 13.79
N THR A 78 -1.91 -2.63 14.03
CA THR A 78 -1.82 -1.26 13.53
C THR A 78 -0.64 -0.53 14.14
N PHE A 79 -0.46 -0.69 15.46
CA PHE A 79 0.65 -0.13 16.20
C PHE A 79 1.99 -0.73 15.74
N LEU A 80 2.06 -2.06 15.58
CA LEU A 80 3.21 -2.73 15.01
C LEU A 80 3.56 -2.21 13.60
N GLY A 81 2.56 -1.96 12.76
CA GLY A 81 2.76 -1.43 11.41
C GLY A 81 3.45 -0.06 11.39
N TYR A 82 3.16 0.80 12.37
CA TYR A 82 3.85 2.08 12.52
C TYR A 82 5.34 1.90 12.84
N PHE A 83 5.66 0.93 13.71
CA PHE A 83 7.05 0.62 14.06
C PHE A 83 7.84 -0.08 12.95
N GLY A 84 7.17 -0.56 11.89
CA GLY A 84 7.84 -1.05 10.69
C GLY A 84 8.69 0.03 9.98
N ALA A 85 8.38 1.32 10.18
CA ALA A 85 9.18 2.43 9.66
C ALA A 85 10.52 2.64 10.38
N PHE A 86 10.76 1.97 11.52
CA PHE A 86 12.02 2.02 12.26
C PHE A 86 13.18 1.23 11.61
N ASP A 87 12.97 0.63 10.44
CA ASP A 87 14.05 0.06 9.62
C ASP A 87 14.98 1.14 9.04
N LEU A 88 14.64 2.43 9.20
CA LEU A 88 15.36 3.59 8.67
C LEU A 88 15.72 3.47 7.19
N GLY A 89 14.90 2.78 6.39
CA GLY A 89 15.13 2.61 4.96
C GLY A 89 16.39 1.82 4.61
N LEU A 90 16.95 1.06 5.57
CA LEU A 90 18.17 0.26 5.36
C LEU A 90 17.98 -0.78 4.25
N GLY A 91 16.77 -1.36 4.12
CA GLY A 91 16.45 -2.27 3.03
C GLY A 91 16.64 -1.64 1.66
N ARG A 92 16.14 -0.42 1.44
CA ARG A 92 16.32 0.32 0.17
C ARG A 92 17.78 0.72 -0.06
N ALA A 93 18.50 1.07 1.01
CA ALA A 93 19.94 1.36 0.93
C ALA A 93 20.72 0.12 0.47
N VAL A 94 20.40 -1.05 1.03
CA VAL A 94 21.02 -2.33 0.63
C VAL A 94 20.68 -2.66 -0.82
N ALA A 95 19.40 -2.56 -1.20
CA ALA A 95 18.97 -2.83 -2.57
C ALA A 95 19.76 -1.99 -3.58
N GLN A 96 19.92 -0.69 -3.32
CA GLN A 96 20.63 0.22 -4.21
C GLN A 96 22.15 -0.03 -4.23
N ARG A 97 22.79 -0.21 -3.07
CA ARG A 97 24.25 -0.34 -2.99
C ARG A 97 24.74 -1.69 -3.47
N VAL A 98 24.13 -2.78 -3.00
CA VAL A 98 24.49 -4.16 -3.41
C VAL A 98 24.30 -4.36 -4.91
N ALA A 99 23.27 -3.73 -5.52
CA ALA A 99 23.07 -3.79 -6.96
C ALA A 99 24.17 -3.11 -7.79
N ARG A 100 24.90 -2.13 -7.20
CA ARG A 100 25.97 -1.36 -7.86
C ARG A 100 27.37 -1.87 -7.60
N GLN A 101 27.52 -2.77 -6.64
CA GLN A 101 28.83 -3.31 -6.21
C GLN A 101 29.17 -4.56 -7.03
N ASP A 102 30.32 -4.55 -7.70
CA ASP A 102 30.82 -5.71 -8.45
C ASP A 102 31.56 -6.69 -7.56
N SER A 103 32.28 -6.18 -6.53
CA SER A 103 33.04 -6.98 -5.57
C SER A 103 32.13 -7.74 -4.62
N VAL A 104 32.37 -9.04 -4.48
CA VAL A 104 31.70 -9.91 -3.50
C VAL A 104 31.98 -9.42 -2.06
N GLN A 105 33.20 -8.95 -1.81
CA GLN A 105 33.61 -8.48 -0.51
C GLN A 105 32.86 -7.20 -0.11
N ASP A 106 32.73 -6.22 -1.01
CA ASP A 106 32.01 -4.97 -0.74
C ASP A 106 30.54 -5.23 -0.49
N ARG A 107 29.91 -6.12 -1.28
CA ARG A 107 28.51 -6.55 -1.05
C ARG A 107 28.33 -7.18 0.32
N ASN A 108 29.31 -7.99 0.74
CA ASN A 108 29.28 -8.64 2.04
C ASN A 108 29.43 -7.62 3.20
N HIS A 109 30.34 -6.64 3.07
CA HIS A 109 30.52 -5.56 4.02
C HIS A 109 29.24 -4.70 4.16
N THR A 110 28.65 -4.31 3.04
CA THR A 110 27.40 -3.54 3.02
C THR A 110 26.25 -4.33 3.66
N PHE A 111 26.09 -5.61 3.28
CA PHE A 111 25.00 -6.45 3.80
C PHE A 111 25.12 -6.67 5.32
N TRP A 112 26.28 -7.15 5.82
CA TRP A 112 26.44 -7.43 7.25
C TRP A 112 26.34 -6.18 8.11
N THR A 113 26.89 -5.05 7.62
CA THR A 113 26.75 -3.77 8.32
C THR A 113 25.29 -3.34 8.41
N ALA A 114 24.54 -3.38 7.31
CA ALA A 114 23.12 -3.04 7.31
C ALA A 114 22.28 -4.01 8.17
N PHE A 115 22.59 -5.31 8.13
CA PHE A 115 21.92 -6.33 8.91
C PHE A 115 22.07 -6.11 10.41
N LEU A 116 23.30 -5.87 10.88
CA LEU A 116 23.58 -5.60 12.30
C LEU A 116 22.99 -4.25 12.74
N LEU A 117 23.07 -3.22 11.90
CA LEU A 117 22.40 -1.94 12.17
C LEU A 117 20.88 -2.10 12.26
N SER A 118 20.27 -2.91 11.40
CA SER A 118 18.82 -3.15 11.43
C SER A 118 18.38 -3.86 12.71
N ILE A 119 19.18 -4.81 13.21
CA ILE A 119 18.93 -5.44 14.53
C ILE A 119 18.99 -4.38 15.63
N GLY A 120 20.04 -3.56 15.66
CA GLY A 120 20.20 -2.50 16.67
C GLY A 120 19.03 -1.51 16.66
N MET A 121 18.66 -1.03 15.48
CA MET A 121 17.50 -0.13 15.32
C MET A 121 16.18 -0.82 15.66
N GLY A 122 16.02 -2.08 15.29
CA GLY A 122 14.87 -2.90 15.66
C GLY A 122 14.74 -3.08 17.18
N ILE A 123 15.84 -3.28 17.90
CA ILE A 123 15.85 -3.37 19.37
C ILE A 123 15.44 -2.02 19.99
N ILE A 124 15.97 -0.90 19.48
CA ILE A 124 15.55 0.44 19.94
C ILE A 124 14.03 0.62 19.69
N GLY A 125 13.55 0.27 18.50
CA GLY A 125 12.13 0.30 18.19
C GLY A 125 11.29 -0.61 19.10
N ALA A 126 11.78 -1.79 19.44
CA ALA A 126 11.12 -2.71 20.36
C ALA A 126 11.02 -2.15 21.79
N ILE A 127 12.09 -1.51 22.28
CA ILE A 127 12.10 -0.85 23.59
C ILE A 127 11.09 0.30 23.61
N LEU A 128 11.08 1.14 22.57
CA LEU A 128 10.13 2.23 22.43
C LEU A 128 8.68 1.69 22.34
N LEU A 129 8.45 0.66 21.53
CA LEU A 129 7.13 0.03 21.42
C LEU A 129 6.69 -0.57 22.75
N TYR A 130 7.60 -1.20 23.49
CA TYR A 130 7.28 -1.78 24.79
C TYR A 130 6.75 -0.71 25.75
N PHE A 131 7.50 0.37 26.00
CA PHE A 131 7.07 1.41 26.94
C PHE A 131 5.85 2.18 26.44
N LEU A 132 5.82 2.56 25.17
CA LEU A 132 4.68 3.26 24.59
C LEU A 132 3.45 2.35 24.51
N GLY A 133 3.61 1.08 24.18
CA GLY A 133 2.55 0.09 24.15
C GLY A 133 1.94 -0.15 25.52
N GLN A 134 2.77 -0.34 26.56
CA GLN A 134 2.28 -0.44 27.93
C GLN A 134 1.43 0.78 28.31
N TRP A 135 1.91 1.99 28.06
CA TRP A 135 1.18 3.21 28.36
C TRP A 135 -0.12 3.34 27.54
N LEU A 136 -0.10 3.06 26.23
CA LEU A 136 -1.27 3.19 25.36
C LEU A 136 -2.37 2.19 25.73
N PHE A 137 -2.02 0.92 25.96
CA PHE A 137 -3.00 -0.12 26.26
C PHE A 137 -3.51 -0.05 27.71
N ALA A 138 -2.70 0.44 28.66
CA ALA A 138 -3.11 0.62 30.05
C ALA A 138 -3.99 1.86 30.25
N ALA A 139 -3.64 3.01 29.63
CA ALA A 139 -4.20 4.31 29.99
C ALA A 139 -5.00 5.01 28.88
N ILE A 140 -4.65 4.78 27.60
CA ILE A 140 -5.16 5.60 26.49
C ILE A 140 -6.28 4.91 25.71
N PHE A 141 -6.06 3.66 25.28
CA PHE A 141 -7.10 2.94 24.52
C PHE A 141 -8.26 2.53 25.41
N ARG A 142 -9.48 2.74 24.92
CA ARG A 142 -10.70 2.29 25.62
C ARG A 142 -10.92 0.80 25.35
N ILE A 143 -10.24 -0.03 26.14
CA ILE A 143 -10.41 -1.47 26.15
C ILE A 143 -11.07 -1.91 27.45
N PRO A 144 -11.85 -3.02 27.46
CA PRO A 144 -12.43 -3.57 28.69
C PRO A 144 -11.37 -3.82 29.76
N VAL A 145 -11.75 -3.57 31.01
CA VAL A 145 -10.83 -3.67 32.16
C VAL A 145 -10.23 -5.07 32.27
N GLU A 146 -11.02 -6.09 31.94
CA GLU A 146 -10.62 -7.50 31.96
C GLU A 146 -9.52 -7.83 30.94
N LEU A 147 -9.46 -7.10 29.83
CA LEU A 147 -8.45 -7.30 28.78
C LEU A 147 -7.16 -6.51 29.00
N ARG A 148 -7.14 -5.52 29.90
CA ARG A 148 -5.95 -4.70 30.16
C ARG A 148 -4.76 -5.54 30.65
N PRO A 149 -4.90 -6.41 31.68
CA PRO A 149 -3.80 -7.26 32.14
C PRO A 149 -3.34 -8.24 31.05
N GLU A 150 -4.26 -8.74 30.21
CA GLU A 150 -3.89 -9.59 29.08
C GLU A 150 -3.01 -8.81 28.08
N MET A 151 -3.37 -7.55 27.78
CA MET A 151 -2.58 -6.72 26.86
C MET A 151 -1.24 -6.30 27.44
N GLU A 152 -1.15 -5.94 28.72
CA GLU A 152 0.12 -5.64 29.39
C GLU A 152 1.10 -6.82 29.27
N ASN A 153 0.62 -8.05 29.46
CA ASN A 153 1.39 -9.28 29.30
C ASN A 153 1.66 -9.64 27.82
N ALA A 154 0.91 -9.08 26.88
CA ALA A 154 1.02 -9.34 25.45
C ALA A 154 1.98 -8.35 24.75
N VAL A 155 2.17 -7.12 25.26
CA VAL A 155 3.05 -6.10 24.71
C VAL A 155 4.49 -6.57 24.50
N PRO A 156 5.13 -7.36 25.39
CA PRO A 156 6.47 -7.90 25.14
C PRO A 156 6.57 -8.74 23.86
N TRP A 157 5.57 -9.57 23.58
CA TRP A 157 5.50 -10.39 22.36
C TRP A 157 5.33 -9.52 21.12
N LEU A 158 4.51 -8.47 21.21
CA LEU A 158 4.35 -7.49 20.15
C LEU A 158 5.66 -6.73 19.86
N ALA A 159 6.36 -6.29 20.91
CA ALA A 159 7.64 -5.60 20.82
C ALA A 159 8.72 -6.48 20.17
N ALA A 160 8.75 -7.78 20.47
CA ALA A 160 9.69 -8.73 19.90
C ALA A 160 9.53 -8.92 18.38
N ILE A 161 8.39 -8.54 17.79
CA ILE A 161 8.20 -8.58 16.32
C ILE A 161 8.95 -7.44 15.61
N VAL A 162 9.22 -6.31 16.28
CA VAL A 162 9.83 -5.12 15.64
C VAL A 162 11.24 -5.39 15.07
N PRO A 163 12.18 -6.00 15.80
CA PRO A 163 13.49 -6.34 15.23
C PRO A 163 13.40 -7.26 14.01
N LEU A 164 12.43 -8.18 14.00
CA LEU A 164 12.21 -9.06 12.87
C LEU A 164 11.75 -8.31 11.62
N THR A 165 10.91 -7.26 11.78
CA THR A 165 10.48 -6.43 10.65
C THR A 165 11.64 -5.65 10.04
N ALA A 166 12.54 -5.11 10.87
CA ALA A 166 13.75 -4.41 10.42
C ALA A 166 14.71 -5.36 9.67
N VAL A 167 14.92 -6.57 10.19
CA VAL A 167 15.73 -7.61 9.52
C VAL A 167 15.12 -8.02 8.18
N ILE A 168 13.79 -8.22 8.11
CA ILE A 168 13.09 -8.56 6.86
C ILE A 168 13.34 -7.49 5.79
N SER A 169 13.35 -6.21 6.14
CA SER A 169 13.59 -5.12 5.20
C SER A 169 14.97 -5.22 4.54
N VAL A 170 16.03 -5.51 5.31
CA VAL A 170 17.39 -5.67 4.80
C VAL A 170 17.52 -6.91 3.91
N LEU A 171 16.95 -8.05 4.36
CA LEU A 171 16.93 -9.29 3.56
C LEU A 171 16.15 -9.10 2.24
N ALA A 172 15.02 -8.39 2.28
CA ALA A 172 14.25 -8.04 1.09
C ALA A 172 15.07 -7.18 0.13
N GLY A 173 15.77 -6.16 0.65
CA GLY A 173 16.68 -5.33 -0.15
C GLY A 173 17.80 -6.13 -0.83
N ALA A 174 18.36 -7.14 -0.16
CA ALA A 174 19.36 -8.02 -0.74
C ALA A 174 18.79 -8.89 -1.88
N LEU A 175 17.57 -9.42 -1.73
CA LEU A 175 16.87 -10.18 -2.77
C LEU A 175 16.48 -9.30 -3.96
N GLU A 176 16.04 -8.05 -3.72
CA GLU A 176 15.76 -7.06 -4.76
C GLU A 176 17.02 -6.71 -5.56
N ALA A 177 18.16 -6.47 -4.88
CA ALA A 177 19.44 -6.22 -5.54
C ALA A 177 19.86 -7.34 -6.49
N ARG A 178 19.49 -8.58 -6.17
CA ARG A 178 19.75 -9.77 -6.99
C ARG A 178 18.63 -10.11 -7.96
N GLN A 179 17.59 -9.26 -8.05
CA GLN A 179 16.41 -9.48 -8.88
C GLN A 179 15.68 -10.81 -8.61
N SER A 180 15.85 -11.35 -7.40
CA SER A 180 15.24 -12.62 -6.98
C SER A 180 13.81 -12.43 -6.49
N PHE A 181 12.95 -11.86 -7.34
CA PHE A 181 11.58 -11.47 -6.97
C PHE A 181 10.69 -12.66 -6.57
N VAL A 182 10.94 -13.85 -7.11
CA VAL A 182 10.20 -15.07 -6.71
C VAL A 182 10.48 -15.41 -5.25
N ALA A 183 11.77 -15.44 -4.87
CA ALA A 183 12.19 -15.73 -3.50
C ALA A 183 11.67 -14.67 -2.53
N LEU A 184 11.76 -13.39 -2.93
CA LEU A 184 11.24 -12.26 -2.16
C LEU A 184 9.73 -12.40 -1.88
N ASN A 185 8.91 -12.57 -2.92
CA ASN A 185 7.46 -12.69 -2.77
C ASN A 185 7.07 -13.92 -1.94
N LEU A 186 7.67 -15.08 -2.20
CA LEU A 186 7.37 -16.31 -1.45
C LEU A 186 7.68 -16.13 0.05
N SER A 187 8.84 -15.55 0.39
CA SER A 187 9.24 -15.32 1.78
C SER A 187 8.33 -14.30 2.47
N GLN A 188 7.98 -13.20 1.80
CA GLN A 188 7.05 -12.21 2.33
C GLN A 188 5.65 -12.80 2.55
N MET A 189 5.14 -13.56 1.57
CA MET A 189 3.86 -14.26 1.71
C MET A 189 3.85 -15.19 2.93
N THR A 190 4.90 -15.99 3.12
CA THR A 190 5.01 -16.90 4.27
C THR A 190 4.91 -16.13 5.59
N GLY A 191 5.62 -15.02 5.72
CA GLY A 191 5.60 -14.18 6.92
C GLY A 191 4.24 -13.51 7.18
N VAL A 192 3.59 -12.99 6.13
CA VAL A 192 2.27 -12.33 6.24
C VAL A 192 1.18 -13.36 6.55
N ILE A 193 1.19 -14.50 5.88
CA ILE A 193 0.24 -15.59 6.11
C ILE A 193 0.44 -16.18 7.51
N GLY A 194 1.69 -16.41 7.94
CA GLY A 194 2.02 -16.89 9.28
C GLY A 194 1.52 -15.94 10.37
N LEU A 195 1.69 -14.63 10.19
CA LEU A 195 1.19 -13.61 11.11
C LEU A 195 -0.35 -13.64 11.27
N GLN A 196 -1.08 -14.10 10.27
CA GLN A 196 -2.56 -14.17 10.29
C GLN A 196 -3.07 -15.54 10.72
N ILE A 197 -2.46 -16.62 10.23
CA ILE A 197 -2.98 -17.99 10.43
C ILE A 197 -2.57 -18.54 11.79
N LEU A 198 -1.35 -18.31 12.29
CA LEU A 198 -0.92 -18.94 13.55
C LEU A 198 -1.69 -18.42 14.78
N PRO A 199 -1.97 -17.11 14.94
CA PRO A 199 -2.86 -16.66 16.01
C PRO A 199 -4.28 -17.22 15.87
N LEU A 200 -4.80 -17.31 14.64
CA LEU A 200 -6.11 -17.92 14.39
C LEU A 200 -6.13 -19.40 14.79
N ALA A 201 -5.09 -20.15 14.43
CA ALA A 201 -4.95 -21.55 14.81
C ALA A 201 -4.89 -21.71 16.35
N ALA A 202 -4.15 -20.84 17.03
CA ALA A 202 -4.12 -20.82 18.50
C ALA A 202 -5.51 -20.56 19.09
N ALA A 203 -6.26 -19.59 18.53
CA ALA A 203 -7.63 -19.30 18.94
C ALA A 203 -8.58 -20.50 18.70
N MET A 204 -8.47 -21.19 17.56
CA MET A 204 -9.25 -22.38 17.23
C MET A 204 -8.94 -23.58 18.17
N LEU A 205 -7.73 -23.64 18.73
CA LEU A 205 -7.32 -24.62 19.74
C LEU A 205 -7.78 -24.23 21.16
N GLY A 206 -8.57 -23.16 21.31
CA GLY A 206 -9.10 -22.71 22.60
C GLY A 206 -8.20 -21.71 23.34
N HIS A 207 -7.07 -21.30 22.75
CA HIS A 207 -6.13 -20.35 23.35
C HIS A 207 -6.37 -18.93 22.83
N SER A 208 -7.39 -18.25 23.37
CA SER A 208 -7.83 -16.92 22.89
C SER A 208 -7.24 -15.74 23.68
N SER A 209 -6.32 -15.96 24.63
CA SER A 209 -5.69 -14.86 25.39
C SER A 209 -4.72 -14.05 24.52
N MET A 210 -4.66 -12.72 24.73
CA MET A 210 -3.82 -11.82 23.93
C MET A 210 -2.33 -12.19 23.92
N PRO A 211 -1.70 -12.60 25.03
CA PRO A 211 -0.29 -13.03 25.01
C PRO A 211 -0.06 -14.22 24.08
N VAL A 212 -0.95 -15.22 24.08
CA VAL A 212 -0.82 -16.40 23.20
C VAL A 212 -1.02 -16.01 21.74
N LEU A 213 -2.01 -15.17 21.43
CA LEU A 213 -2.25 -14.70 20.06
C LEU A 213 -1.05 -13.93 19.51
N LEU A 214 -0.44 -13.03 20.30
CA LEU A 214 0.72 -12.27 19.86
C LEU A 214 2.01 -13.10 19.85
N ALA A 215 2.17 -14.08 20.76
CA ALA A 215 3.25 -15.06 20.68
C ALA A 215 3.14 -15.93 19.40
N ALA A 216 1.95 -16.37 19.04
CA ALA A 216 1.70 -17.08 17.79
C ALA A 216 1.97 -16.20 16.55
N ALA A 217 1.62 -14.91 16.61
CA ALA A 217 1.98 -13.93 15.58
C ALA A 217 3.49 -13.77 15.42
N LEU A 218 4.23 -13.70 16.54
CA LEU A 218 5.69 -13.71 16.56
C LEU A 218 6.26 -14.98 15.91
N ALA A 219 5.73 -16.16 16.26
CA ALA A 219 6.13 -17.42 15.65
C ALA A 219 5.91 -17.42 14.11
N GLY A 220 4.77 -16.89 13.64
CA GLY A 220 4.51 -16.70 12.21
C GLY A 220 5.52 -15.77 11.54
N ARG A 221 5.90 -14.70 12.22
CA ARG A 221 6.92 -13.76 11.73
C ARG A 221 8.30 -14.39 11.69
N LEU A 222 8.68 -15.15 12.71
CA LEU A 222 9.93 -15.92 12.76
C LEU A 222 10.03 -16.93 11.61
N LEU A 223 8.94 -17.64 11.30
CA LEU A 223 8.89 -18.55 10.15
C LEU A 223 9.18 -17.79 8.84
N GLY A 224 8.56 -16.64 8.63
CA GLY A 224 8.83 -15.79 7.47
C GLY A 224 10.28 -15.32 7.38
N VAL A 225 10.88 -14.92 8.52
CA VAL A 225 12.30 -14.54 8.61
C VAL A 225 13.20 -15.72 8.28
N ALA A 226 12.93 -16.91 8.80
CA ALA A 226 13.72 -18.11 8.55
C ALA A 226 13.73 -18.48 7.05
N VAL A 227 12.55 -18.44 6.40
CA VAL A 227 12.43 -18.65 4.94
C VAL A 227 13.21 -17.58 4.18
N MET A 228 13.12 -16.31 4.60
CA MET A 228 13.79 -15.20 3.94
C MET A 228 15.31 -15.28 4.12
N ILE A 229 15.83 -15.66 5.27
CA ILE A 229 17.25 -15.93 5.48
C ILE A 229 17.74 -17.05 4.56
N ALA A 230 17.01 -18.18 4.51
CA ALA A 230 17.37 -19.32 3.66
C ALA A 230 17.40 -18.97 2.17
N THR A 231 16.44 -18.18 1.71
CA THR A 231 16.37 -17.73 0.31
C THR A 231 17.44 -16.68 -0.01
N THR A 232 17.70 -15.75 0.91
CA THR A 232 18.74 -14.73 0.74
C THR A 232 20.13 -15.36 0.72
N ALA A 233 20.40 -16.34 1.59
CA ALA A 233 21.69 -17.06 1.62
C ALA A 233 21.98 -17.81 0.32
N ARG A 234 20.94 -18.28 -0.39
CA ARG A 234 21.08 -18.91 -1.72
C ARG A 234 21.32 -17.89 -2.83
N ALA A 235 20.67 -16.72 -2.75
CA ALA A 235 20.76 -15.67 -3.77
C ALA A 235 22.03 -14.82 -3.63
N LEU A 236 22.49 -14.61 -2.40
CA LEU A 236 23.67 -13.85 -2.05
C LEU A 236 24.48 -14.68 -1.04
N PRO A 237 25.44 -15.51 -1.51
CA PRO A 237 26.26 -16.30 -0.60
C PRO A 237 27.05 -15.37 0.32
N PHE A 238 26.85 -15.55 1.62
CA PHE A 238 27.54 -14.79 2.66
C PHE A 238 28.86 -15.48 2.99
N TYR A 239 29.92 -14.67 3.04
CA TYR A 239 31.24 -15.14 3.45
C TYR A 239 31.63 -14.50 4.78
N GLY A 240 32.19 -15.29 5.68
CA GLY A 240 32.70 -14.85 6.96
C GLY A 240 31.60 -14.62 8.02
N LEU A 241 32.06 -14.20 9.20
CA LEU A 241 31.20 -13.86 10.34
C LEU A 241 30.56 -12.48 10.16
N PRO A 242 29.36 -12.26 10.72
CA PRO A 242 28.76 -10.93 10.78
C PRO A 242 29.72 -9.90 11.40
N HIS A 243 29.99 -8.81 10.69
CA HIS A 243 30.87 -7.75 11.17
C HIS A 243 30.38 -6.39 10.68
N ILE A 244 30.66 -5.36 11.46
CA ILE A 244 30.36 -3.96 11.09
C ILE A 244 31.58 -3.37 10.40
N HIS A 245 31.42 -2.99 9.15
CA HIS A 245 32.42 -2.25 8.39
C HIS A 245 32.16 -0.74 8.53
N ARG A 246 32.95 -0.08 9.40
CA ARG A 246 32.74 1.34 9.78
C ARG A 246 32.53 2.31 8.60
N PRO A 247 33.28 2.22 7.47
CA PRO A 247 33.06 3.08 6.31
C PRO A 247 31.67 2.99 5.69
N GLU A 248 30.96 1.87 5.86
CA GLU A 248 29.61 1.67 5.32
C GLU A 248 28.50 2.31 6.17
N ILE A 249 28.75 2.57 7.47
CA ILE A 249 27.73 3.09 8.40
C ILE A 249 27.19 4.46 7.93
N GLY A 250 28.08 5.41 7.67
CA GLY A 250 27.70 6.77 7.29
C GLY A 250 26.84 6.82 6.03
N PRO A 251 27.26 6.22 4.91
CA PRO A 251 26.48 6.15 3.68
C PRO A 251 25.13 5.43 3.83
N LEU A 252 25.06 4.34 4.60
CA LEU A 252 23.81 3.61 4.84
C LEU A 252 22.81 4.45 5.65
N LEU A 253 23.26 5.07 6.75
CA LEU A 253 22.39 5.89 7.59
C LEU A 253 21.97 7.20 6.90
N ARG A 254 22.86 7.82 6.11
CA ARG A 254 22.52 9.05 5.37
C ARG A 254 21.45 8.80 4.32
N PHE A 255 21.59 7.71 3.56
CA PHE A 255 20.57 7.35 2.55
C PHE A 255 19.28 6.88 3.22
N GLY A 256 19.39 5.99 4.19
CA GLY A 256 18.26 5.45 4.93
C GLY A 256 17.50 6.53 5.70
N GLY A 257 18.20 7.48 6.36
CA GLY A 257 17.59 8.57 7.12
C GLY A 257 16.66 9.45 6.29
N TRP A 258 17.06 9.82 5.06
CA TRP A 258 16.19 10.56 4.14
C TRP A 258 14.93 9.77 3.74
N VAL A 259 15.09 8.48 3.48
CA VAL A 259 13.96 7.59 3.15
C VAL A 259 13.01 7.46 4.35
N SER A 260 13.55 7.43 5.56
CA SER A 260 12.77 7.27 6.79
C SER A 260 11.91 8.48 7.13
N VAL A 261 12.39 9.70 6.88
CA VAL A 261 11.57 10.92 7.09
C VAL A 261 10.27 10.83 6.28
N SER A 262 10.37 10.42 5.01
CA SER A 262 9.18 10.19 4.18
C SER A 262 8.34 9.00 4.66
N GLY A 263 9.01 7.94 5.16
CA GLY A 263 8.39 6.73 5.68
C GLY A 263 7.63 6.92 7.01
N LEU A 264 7.94 7.95 7.78
CA LEU A 264 7.23 8.26 9.04
C LEU A 264 5.94 9.06 8.82
N VAL A 265 5.91 9.94 7.84
CA VAL A 265 4.74 10.82 7.60
C VAL A 265 3.58 10.04 6.96
N THR A 266 3.87 9.18 5.98
CA THR A 266 2.82 8.43 5.27
C THR A 266 1.99 7.51 6.18
N PRO A 267 2.59 6.70 7.10
CA PRO A 267 1.81 5.92 8.05
C PRO A 267 0.95 6.76 8.99
N LEU A 268 1.41 7.95 9.40
CA LEU A 268 0.57 8.86 10.21
C LEU A 268 -0.73 9.21 9.49
N LEU A 269 -0.68 9.48 8.19
CA LEU A 269 -1.87 9.81 7.40
C LEU A 269 -2.79 8.61 7.13
N THR A 270 -2.28 7.37 7.22
CA THR A 270 -3.00 6.17 6.79
C THR A 270 -3.45 5.27 7.95
N ILE A 271 -2.90 5.47 9.14
CA ILE A 271 -3.11 4.55 10.29
C ILE A 271 -3.71 5.29 11.49
N VAL A 272 -3.50 6.60 11.60
CA VAL A 272 -3.86 7.40 12.77
C VAL A 272 -5.36 7.39 13.09
N ASP A 273 -6.22 7.19 12.10
CA ASP A 273 -7.66 7.04 12.26
C ASP A 273 -8.04 5.93 13.26
N ARG A 274 -7.35 4.79 13.20
CA ARG A 274 -7.59 3.67 14.12
C ARG A 274 -7.16 3.98 15.55
N PHE A 275 -6.12 4.81 15.74
CA PHE A 275 -5.72 5.29 17.05
C PHE A 275 -6.81 6.18 17.67
N PHE A 276 -7.33 7.15 16.90
CA PHE A 276 -8.43 8.00 17.35
C PHE A 276 -9.67 7.18 17.69
N ILE A 277 -10.05 6.23 16.84
CA ILE A 277 -11.19 5.34 17.10
C ILE A 277 -10.94 4.51 18.36
N GLY A 278 -9.74 3.94 18.52
CA GLY A 278 -9.40 3.13 19.70
C GLY A 278 -9.40 3.92 21.01
N THR A 279 -8.97 5.19 20.96
CA THR A 279 -8.93 6.07 22.14
C THR A 279 -10.31 6.67 22.48
N MET A 280 -11.11 7.03 21.49
CA MET A 280 -12.38 7.73 21.70
C MET A 280 -13.58 6.79 21.80
N LEU A 281 -13.61 5.71 20.98
CA LEU A 281 -14.77 4.85 20.81
C LEU A 281 -14.54 3.39 21.30
N GLY A 282 -13.28 2.97 21.41
CA GLY A 282 -12.90 1.66 21.93
C GLY A 282 -12.75 0.57 20.87
N ALA A 283 -12.37 -0.63 21.34
CA ALA A 283 -11.91 -1.74 20.50
C ALA A 283 -12.97 -2.28 19.53
N ALA A 284 -14.24 -2.38 19.94
CA ALA A 284 -15.32 -2.83 19.05
C ALA A 284 -15.50 -1.88 17.85
N ALA A 285 -15.38 -0.57 18.08
CA ALA A 285 -15.44 0.42 17.02
C ALA A 285 -14.25 0.30 16.06
N VAL A 286 -13.06 -0.06 16.56
CA VAL A 286 -11.89 -0.35 15.71
C VAL A 286 -12.17 -1.50 14.77
N THR A 287 -12.80 -2.58 15.23
CA THR A 287 -13.22 -3.70 14.36
C THR A 287 -14.22 -3.22 13.31
N ALA A 288 -15.27 -2.51 13.72
CA ALA A 288 -16.34 -2.04 12.83
C ALA A 288 -15.85 -1.05 11.76
N TYR A 289 -14.72 -0.36 11.99
CA TYR A 289 -14.07 0.52 11.02
C TYR A 289 -12.98 -0.19 10.20
N THR A 290 -12.09 -0.94 10.86
CA THR A 290 -10.90 -1.51 10.20
C THR A 290 -11.24 -2.62 9.23
N VAL A 291 -12.25 -3.44 9.53
CA VAL A 291 -12.70 -4.52 8.64
C VAL A 291 -13.19 -3.96 7.29
N PRO A 292 -14.16 -3.03 7.24
CA PRO A 292 -14.57 -2.42 5.97
C PRO A 292 -13.44 -1.62 5.31
N TYR A 293 -12.62 -0.91 6.07
CA TYR A 293 -11.47 -0.19 5.53
C TYR A 293 -10.52 -1.12 4.77
N ASN A 294 -10.10 -2.22 5.40
CA ASN A 294 -9.16 -3.16 4.79
C ASN A 294 -9.73 -3.81 3.51
N LEU A 295 -11.03 -4.09 3.47
CA LEU A 295 -11.69 -4.60 2.26
C LEU A 295 -11.72 -3.55 1.17
N THR A 296 -12.20 -2.35 1.48
CA THR A 296 -12.39 -1.28 0.48
C THR A 296 -11.06 -0.82 -0.12
N GLN A 297 -9.97 -0.80 0.67
CA GLN A 297 -8.63 -0.47 0.16
C GLN A 297 -8.15 -1.39 -0.97
N ARG A 298 -8.72 -2.59 -1.14
CA ARG A 298 -8.38 -3.47 -2.28
C ARG A 298 -8.80 -2.90 -3.63
N PHE A 299 -9.80 -2.03 -3.65
CA PHE A 299 -10.21 -1.33 -4.85
C PHE A 299 -9.17 -0.32 -5.36
N THR A 300 -8.21 0.09 -4.53
CA THR A 300 -7.10 0.95 -4.94
C THR A 300 -6.02 0.21 -5.74
N TYR A 301 -6.02 -1.12 -5.74
CA TYR A 301 -5.02 -1.90 -6.49
C TYR A 301 -5.09 -1.66 -8.00
N LEU A 302 -6.28 -1.46 -8.54
CA LEU A 302 -6.46 -1.15 -9.96
C LEU A 302 -5.83 0.19 -10.35
N PRO A 303 -6.15 1.33 -9.69
CA PRO A 303 -5.48 2.60 -9.97
C PRO A 303 -3.96 2.54 -9.74
N ALA A 304 -3.50 1.89 -8.67
CA ALA A 304 -2.07 1.74 -8.39
C ALA A 304 -1.34 0.96 -9.49
N ALA A 305 -1.89 -0.16 -9.95
CA ALA A 305 -1.30 -0.97 -11.01
C ALA A 305 -1.21 -0.19 -12.34
N LEU A 306 -2.28 0.52 -12.73
CA LEU A 306 -2.29 1.32 -13.95
C LEU A 306 -1.27 2.47 -13.86
N SER A 307 -1.21 3.15 -12.73
CA SER A 307 -0.29 4.24 -12.48
C SER A 307 1.18 3.78 -12.58
N THR A 308 1.51 2.64 -11.98
CA THR A 308 2.85 2.04 -12.07
C THR A 308 3.21 1.65 -13.51
N ALA A 309 2.26 1.11 -14.28
CA ALA A 309 2.48 0.72 -15.67
C ALA A 309 2.73 1.94 -16.60
N LEU A 310 2.14 3.09 -16.28
CA LEU A 310 2.30 4.32 -17.07
C LEU A 310 3.53 5.15 -16.65
N PHE A 311 4.08 4.94 -15.47
CA PHE A 311 5.21 5.70 -14.93
C PHE A 311 6.41 5.81 -15.90
N PRO A 312 6.90 4.72 -16.55
CA PRO A 312 8.01 4.82 -17.50
C PRO A 312 7.69 5.68 -18.72
N ARG A 313 6.41 5.75 -19.13
CA ARG A 313 5.96 6.62 -20.23
C ARG A 313 5.95 8.08 -19.80
N PHE A 314 5.53 8.37 -18.57
CA PHE A 314 5.60 9.72 -18.00
C PHE A 314 7.04 10.21 -17.88
N ALA A 315 7.96 9.38 -17.40
CA ALA A 315 9.37 9.72 -17.24
C ALA A 315 10.07 9.98 -18.59
N ARG A 316 9.72 9.24 -19.66
CA ARG A 316 10.30 9.43 -21.01
C ARG A 316 9.70 10.61 -21.77
N GLY A 317 8.45 10.94 -21.52
CA GLY A 317 7.72 11.98 -22.26
C GLY A 317 8.10 13.41 -21.88
N GLY A 318 8.73 13.63 -20.73
CA GLY A 318 9.01 14.97 -20.22
C GLY A 318 7.73 15.83 -20.13
N ASN A 319 7.86 17.14 -20.32
CA ASN A 319 6.73 18.10 -20.37
C ASN A 319 6.09 18.20 -21.79
N SER A 320 6.16 17.16 -22.60
CA SER A 320 5.59 17.17 -23.94
C SER A 320 4.06 17.11 -23.92
N GLU A 321 3.41 17.65 -24.96
CA GLU A 321 1.95 17.55 -25.17
C GLU A 321 1.49 16.08 -25.17
N ASN A 322 2.32 15.17 -25.68
CA ASN A 322 2.05 13.73 -25.68
C ASN A 322 1.97 13.16 -24.25
N ALA A 323 2.83 13.59 -23.32
CA ALA A 323 2.79 13.12 -21.93
C ALA A 323 1.51 13.61 -21.24
N GLN A 324 1.10 14.85 -21.46
CA GLN A 324 -0.13 15.42 -20.93
C GLN A 324 -1.37 14.71 -21.50
N GLN A 325 -1.35 14.37 -22.80
CA GLN A 325 -2.43 13.60 -23.42
C GLN A 325 -2.53 12.19 -22.85
N ILE A 326 -1.40 11.49 -22.64
CA ILE A 326 -1.37 10.17 -22.00
C ILE A 326 -1.95 10.25 -20.57
N LEU A 327 -1.62 11.30 -19.81
CA LEU A 327 -2.16 11.53 -18.48
C LEU A 327 -3.68 11.74 -18.52
N ASN A 328 -4.16 12.60 -19.40
CA ASN A 328 -5.60 12.87 -19.58
C ASN A 328 -6.38 11.62 -20.01
N ASP A 329 -5.87 10.87 -20.98
CA ASP A 329 -6.48 9.63 -21.45
C ASP A 329 -6.45 8.54 -20.36
N GLY A 330 -5.36 8.49 -19.59
CA GLY A 330 -5.23 7.61 -18.42
C GLY A 330 -6.29 7.92 -17.37
N ILE A 331 -6.49 9.20 -17.01
CA ILE A 331 -7.52 9.64 -16.04
C ILE A 331 -8.92 9.23 -16.52
N ARG A 332 -9.27 9.52 -17.79
CA ARG A 332 -10.58 9.12 -18.36
C ARG A 332 -10.75 7.60 -18.34
N GLY A 333 -9.73 6.88 -18.79
CA GLY A 333 -9.74 5.41 -18.80
C GLY A 333 -9.89 4.81 -17.39
N LEU A 334 -9.22 5.40 -16.39
CA LEU A 334 -9.31 4.92 -15.02
C LEU A 334 -10.67 5.21 -14.39
N VAL A 335 -11.24 6.42 -14.57
CA VAL A 335 -12.63 6.72 -14.15
C VAL A 335 -13.59 5.74 -14.80
N ALA A 336 -13.44 5.50 -16.12
CA ALA A 336 -14.31 4.59 -16.86
C ALA A 336 -14.25 3.15 -16.34
N ILE A 337 -13.04 2.63 -16.06
CA ILE A 337 -12.90 1.24 -15.60
C ILE A 337 -13.31 1.11 -14.13
N GLN A 338 -12.90 2.05 -13.28
CA GLN A 338 -13.13 1.98 -11.83
C GLN A 338 -14.61 2.14 -11.46
N THR A 339 -15.38 2.98 -12.16
CA THR A 339 -16.78 3.30 -11.80
C THR A 339 -17.69 2.07 -11.71
N PRO A 340 -17.75 1.15 -12.70
CA PRO A 340 -18.60 -0.03 -12.60
C PRO A 340 -18.20 -0.94 -11.41
N PHE A 341 -16.89 -1.07 -11.12
CA PHE A 341 -16.41 -1.86 -9.98
C PHE A 341 -16.82 -1.24 -8.66
N ILE A 342 -16.76 0.09 -8.53
CA ILE A 342 -17.21 0.79 -7.32
C ILE A 342 -18.72 0.69 -7.15
N VAL A 343 -19.51 0.91 -8.22
CA VAL A 343 -20.96 0.75 -8.20
C VAL A 343 -21.34 -0.67 -7.79
N LEU A 344 -20.72 -1.68 -8.37
CA LEU A 344 -20.93 -3.08 -8.00
C LEU A 344 -20.54 -3.33 -6.52
N GLY A 345 -19.40 -2.80 -6.08
CA GLY A 345 -18.96 -2.89 -4.69
C GLY A 345 -19.96 -2.29 -3.72
N ILE A 346 -20.47 -1.09 -4.00
CA ILE A 346 -21.48 -0.42 -3.17
C ILE A 346 -22.77 -1.24 -3.11
N LEU A 347 -23.27 -1.73 -4.24
CA LEU A 347 -24.50 -2.51 -4.30
C LEU A 347 -24.37 -3.86 -3.59
N LEU A 348 -23.19 -4.49 -3.62
CA LEU A 348 -22.98 -5.80 -3.00
C LEU A 348 -22.55 -5.72 -1.55
N ILE A 349 -22.27 -4.53 -0.96
CA ILE A 349 -21.65 -4.44 0.37
C ILE A 349 -22.52 -5.04 1.46
N TYR A 350 -23.82 -4.74 1.50
CA TYR A 350 -24.74 -5.30 2.51
C TYR A 350 -24.92 -6.81 2.39
N PRO A 351 -25.29 -7.40 1.24
CA PRO A 351 -25.43 -8.83 1.11
C PRO A 351 -24.12 -9.57 1.36
N PHE A 352 -22.98 -9.02 0.89
CA PHE A 352 -21.68 -9.61 1.14
C PHE A 352 -21.31 -9.58 2.63
N PHE A 353 -21.47 -8.44 3.32
CA PHE A 353 -21.12 -8.32 4.73
C PHE A 353 -22.03 -9.18 5.63
N ASN A 354 -23.33 -9.24 5.33
CA ASN A 354 -24.24 -10.11 6.08
C ASN A 354 -23.81 -11.58 6.05
N LEU A 355 -23.34 -12.04 4.89
CA LEU A 355 -22.83 -13.40 4.74
C LEU A 355 -21.42 -13.57 5.36
N TRP A 356 -20.58 -12.53 5.27
CA TRP A 356 -19.17 -12.62 5.62
C TRP A 356 -18.89 -12.36 7.10
N ILE A 357 -19.47 -11.32 7.70
CA ILE A 357 -19.19 -10.89 9.09
C ILE A 357 -20.44 -10.89 9.99
N GLY A 358 -21.57 -11.33 9.47
CA GLY A 358 -22.84 -11.41 10.19
C GLY A 358 -23.60 -10.08 10.26
N PRO A 359 -24.91 -10.13 10.57
CA PRO A 359 -25.82 -8.97 10.49
C PRO A 359 -25.50 -7.87 11.50
N ASP A 360 -25.03 -8.21 12.70
CA ASP A 360 -24.80 -7.23 13.77
C ASP A 360 -23.64 -6.29 13.45
N LEU A 361 -22.53 -6.82 12.99
CA LEU A 361 -21.39 -6.02 12.58
C LEU A 361 -21.67 -5.29 11.25
N THR A 362 -22.43 -5.92 10.35
CA THR A 362 -22.82 -5.33 9.05
C THR A 362 -23.55 -4.01 9.22
N ARG A 363 -24.49 -3.91 10.17
CA ARG A 363 -25.25 -2.66 10.40
C ARG A 363 -24.35 -1.47 10.68
N ARG A 364 -23.20 -1.67 11.32
CA ARG A 364 -22.23 -0.61 11.65
C ARG A 364 -21.16 -0.46 10.57
N ALA A 365 -20.68 -1.55 9.98
CA ALA A 365 -19.56 -1.58 9.06
C ALA A 365 -19.94 -1.23 7.60
N ALA A 366 -21.14 -1.64 7.14
CA ALA A 366 -21.54 -1.43 5.74
C ALA A 366 -21.67 0.05 5.36
N PRO A 367 -22.29 0.94 6.15
CA PRO A 367 -22.34 2.36 5.84
C PRO A 367 -20.93 2.98 5.74
N VAL A 368 -20.00 2.57 6.62
CA VAL A 368 -18.59 2.99 6.58
C VAL A 368 -17.93 2.53 5.27
N ALA A 369 -18.13 1.28 4.85
CA ALA A 369 -17.60 0.76 3.60
C ALA A 369 -18.10 1.54 2.38
N ILE A 370 -19.39 1.90 2.34
CA ILE A 370 -19.99 2.66 1.25
C ILE A 370 -19.32 4.03 1.13
N VAL A 371 -19.18 4.75 2.25
CA VAL A 371 -18.52 6.07 2.28
C VAL A 371 -17.07 5.95 1.81
N LEU A 372 -16.33 4.94 2.28
CA LEU A 372 -14.95 4.71 1.87
C LEU A 372 -14.84 4.37 0.37
N LEU A 373 -15.77 3.57 -0.20
CA LEU A 373 -15.81 3.27 -1.64
C LEU A 373 -16.04 4.52 -2.48
N VAL A 374 -16.92 5.43 -2.04
CA VAL A 374 -17.11 6.73 -2.69
C VAL A 374 -15.82 7.55 -2.65
N GLY A 375 -15.14 7.58 -1.51
CA GLY A 375 -13.84 8.26 -1.38
C GLY A 375 -12.77 7.66 -2.30
N ILE A 376 -12.72 6.34 -2.44
CA ILE A 376 -11.82 5.66 -3.38
C ILE A 376 -12.19 5.97 -4.84
N TRP A 377 -13.47 6.09 -5.17
CA TRP A 377 -13.89 6.51 -6.50
C TRP A 377 -13.42 7.93 -6.83
N ILE A 378 -13.47 8.85 -5.85
CA ILE A 378 -12.98 10.23 -6.01
C ILE A 378 -11.44 10.25 -6.15
N ASN A 379 -10.72 9.56 -5.27
CA ASN A 379 -9.26 9.63 -5.18
C ASN A 379 -8.53 8.69 -6.15
N GLY A 380 -9.16 7.58 -6.58
CA GLY A 380 -8.49 6.58 -7.42
C GLY A 380 -7.84 7.16 -8.68
N PRO A 381 -8.52 8.01 -9.47
CA PRO A 381 -7.91 8.63 -10.65
C PRO A 381 -6.72 9.54 -10.34
N ALA A 382 -6.60 10.04 -9.10
CA ALA A 382 -5.49 10.89 -8.66
C ALA A 382 -4.16 10.12 -8.52
N TYR A 383 -4.16 8.78 -8.49
CA TYR A 383 -2.94 7.97 -8.55
C TYR A 383 -2.08 8.26 -9.79
N LEU A 384 -2.69 8.65 -10.89
CA LEU A 384 -1.96 8.99 -12.13
C LEU A 384 -1.20 10.31 -11.99
N PRO A 385 -1.84 11.46 -11.69
CA PRO A 385 -1.12 12.71 -11.47
C PRO A 385 -0.17 12.65 -10.28
N HIS A 386 -0.48 11.88 -9.23
CA HIS A 386 0.40 11.65 -8.09
C HIS A 386 1.75 11.04 -8.52
N ASN A 387 1.74 10.01 -9.38
CA ASN A 387 2.97 9.41 -9.91
C ASN A 387 3.58 10.20 -11.07
N TRP A 388 2.80 11.02 -11.77
CA TRP A 388 3.29 11.89 -12.83
C TRP A 388 4.22 12.99 -12.29
N MET A 389 3.90 13.62 -11.15
CA MET A 389 4.70 14.69 -10.56
C MET A 389 6.15 14.28 -10.25
N PRO A 390 6.43 13.16 -9.56
CA PRO A 390 7.80 12.68 -9.37
C PRO A 390 8.50 12.31 -10.68
N ALA A 391 7.77 11.76 -11.67
CA ALA A 391 8.31 11.45 -12.98
C ALA A 391 8.78 12.70 -13.74
N GLN A 392 8.17 13.86 -13.44
CA GLN A 392 8.59 15.18 -13.95
C GLN A 392 9.66 15.87 -13.07
N GLY A 393 10.25 15.16 -12.11
CA GLY A 393 11.28 15.71 -11.23
C GLY A 393 10.77 16.63 -10.12
N ARG A 394 9.48 16.58 -9.79
CA ARG A 394 8.85 17.41 -8.74
C ARG A 394 8.26 16.61 -7.57
N PRO A 395 9.03 15.75 -6.91
CA PRO A 395 8.56 15.01 -5.74
C PRO A 395 8.31 15.91 -4.51
N ASP A 396 8.92 17.10 -4.49
CA ASP A 396 8.81 18.10 -3.43
C ASP A 396 7.38 18.60 -3.23
N LEU A 397 6.59 18.67 -4.31
CA LEU A 397 5.19 19.13 -4.24
C LEU A 397 4.34 18.22 -3.35
N MET A 398 4.47 16.90 -3.51
CA MET A 398 3.72 15.93 -2.71
C MET A 398 4.16 15.96 -1.24
N ALA A 399 5.48 16.04 -0.99
CA ALA A 399 5.99 16.10 0.39
C ALA A 399 5.47 17.34 1.13
N ARG A 400 5.48 18.51 0.48
CA ARG A 400 4.95 19.76 1.05
C ARG A 400 3.45 19.67 1.32
N PHE A 401 2.70 19.09 0.38
CA PHE A 401 1.25 18.93 0.54
C PHE A 401 0.93 18.00 1.72
N TYR A 402 1.56 16.83 1.82
CA TYR A 402 1.35 15.90 2.94
C TYR A 402 1.67 16.52 4.31
N LEU A 403 2.72 17.34 4.39
CA LEU A 403 3.03 18.07 5.63
C LEU A 403 1.97 19.14 5.94
N ALA A 404 1.46 19.83 4.93
CA ALA A 404 0.45 20.86 5.09
C ALA A 404 -0.93 20.27 5.49
N GLU A 405 -1.29 19.10 4.95
CA GLU A 405 -2.58 18.45 5.24
C GLU A 405 -2.61 17.73 6.60
N LEU A 406 -1.45 17.40 7.19
CA LEU A 406 -1.36 16.57 8.38
C LEU A 406 -2.14 17.14 9.56
N LEU A 407 -1.84 18.38 9.96
CA LEU A 407 -2.50 19.01 11.10
C LEU A 407 -4.00 19.29 10.86
N PRO A 408 -4.43 19.84 9.70
CA PRO A 408 -5.85 19.95 9.37
C PRO A 408 -6.59 18.62 9.39
N PHE A 409 -5.97 17.55 8.87
CA PHE A 409 -6.55 16.22 8.89
C PHE A 409 -6.72 15.67 10.30
N LEU A 410 -5.72 15.81 11.18
CA LEU A 410 -5.81 15.36 12.58
C LEU A 410 -6.92 16.09 13.33
N ALA A 411 -7.04 17.41 13.15
CA ALA A 411 -8.09 18.20 13.75
C ALA A 411 -9.48 17.81 13.23
N LEU A 412 -9.62 17.63 11.91
CA LEU A 412 -10.85 17.18 11.27
C LEU A 412 -11.24 15.77 11.74
N LEU A 413 -10.27 14.87 11.83
CA LEU A 413 -10.50 13.49 12.27
C LEU A 413 -11.01 13.46 13.71
N TRP A 414 -10.34 14.18 14.61
CA TRP A 414 -10.77 14.28 16.01
C TRP A 414 -12.19 14.82 16.11
N TRP A 415 -12.49 15.93 15.44
CA TRP A 415 -13.79 16.58 15.46
C TRP A 415 -14.90 15.69 14.89
N LEU A 416 -14.68 15.06 13.73
CA LEU A 416 -15.71 14.23 13.10
C LEU A 416 -15.92 12.90 13.85
N VAL A 417 -14.87 12.32 14.45
CA VAL A 417 -15.01 11.12 15.28
C VAL A 417 -15.81 11.42 16.54
N ASP A 418 -15.62 12.57 17.14
CA ASP A 418 -16.40 13.02 18.30
C ASP A 418 -17.90 13.17 17.94
N LEU A 419 -18.21 13.75 16.78
CA LEU A 419 -19.59 14.01 16.34
C LEU A 419 -20.31 12.76 15.82
N TRP A 420 -19.65 11.94 15.00
CA TRP A 420 -20.29 10.87 14.24
C TRP A 420 -19.61 9.49 14.40
N GLY A 421 -18.75 9.34 15.37
CA GLY A 421 -18.07 8.07 15.65
C GLY A 421 -17.27 7.53 14.44
N ILE A 422 -17.41 6.24 14.17
CA ILE A 422 -16.69 5.58 13.05
C ILE A 422 -17.07 6.14 11.67
N MET A 423 -18.29 6.64 11.52
CA MET A 423 -18.71 7.32 10.30
C MET A 423 -17.95 8.63 10.11
N GLY A 424 -17.72 9.35 11.21
CA GLY A 424 -16.89 10.56 11.21
C GLY A 424 -15.45 10.28 10.77
N ALA A 425 -14.87 9.17 11.21
CA ALA A 425 -13.54 8.74 10.73
C ALA A 425 -13.52 8.49 9.22
N ALA A 426 -14.55 7.80 8.68
CA ALA A 426 -14.66 7.56 7.25
C ALA A 426 -14.82 8.87 6.45
N LEU A 427 -15.64 9.80 6.93
CA LEU A 427 -15.82 11.11 6.31
C LEU A 427 -14.56 11.96 6.37
N ALA A 428 -13.82 11.94 7.49
CA ALA A 428 -12.52 12.61 7.59
C ALA A 428 -11.54 12.07 6.55
N TRP A 429 -11.47 10.74 6.40
CA TRP A 429 -10.63 10.10 5.40
C TRP A 429 -11.04 10.48 3.97
N VAL A 430 -12.34 10.49 3.66
CA VAL A 430 -12.86 10.90 2.34
C VAL A 430 -12.55 12.36 2.06
N THR A 431 -12.75 13.25 3.03
CA THR A 431 -12.47 14.69 2.89
C THR A 431 -10.98 14.92 2.60
N ARG A 432 -10.09 14.27 3.37
CA ARG A 432 -8.65 14.30 3.12
C ARG A 432 -8.30 13.78 1.73
N SER A 433 -8.81 12.60 1.36
CA SER A 433 -8.55 11.99 0.06
C SER A 433 -9.09 12.82 -1.11
N THR A 434 -10.18 13.56 -0.90
CA THR A 434 -10.72 14.51 -1.87
C THR A 434 -9.81 15.74 -2.02
N ALA A 435 -9.27 16.26 -0.92
CA ALA A 435 -8.31 17.36 -0.94
C ALA A 435 -7.01 16.97 -1.65
N ASP A 436 -6.49 15.76 -1.38
CA ASP A 436 -5.33 15.18 -2.06
C ASP A 436 -5.58 15.05 -3.58
N ALA A 437 -6.74 14.51 -3.97
CA ALA A 437 -7.13 14.40 -5.37
C ALA A 437 -7.25 15.78 -6.04
N ALA A 438 -7.91 16.73 -5.40
CA ALA A 438 -8.04 18.09 -5.91
C ALA A 438 -6.67 18.76 -6.13
N PHE A 439 -5.77 18.64 -5.14
CA PHE A 439 -4.40 19.12 -5.26
C PHE A 439 -3.69 18.49 -6.47
N CYS A 440 -3.74 17.16 -6.61
CA CYS A 440 -3.11 16.45 -7.71
C CYS A 440 -3.63 16.92 -9.08
N PHE A 441 -4.95 17.07 -9.24
CA PHE A 441 -5.54 17.51 -10.51
C PHE A 441 -5.25 18.99 -10.83
N VAL A 442 -5.22 19.87 -9.81
CA VAL A 442 -4.84 21.28 -9.99
C VAL A 442 -3.37 21.40 -10.34
N ALA A 443 -2.48 20.73 -9.61
CA ALA A 443 -1.05 20.78 -9.82
C ALA A 443 -0.60 20.28 -11.21
N THR A 444 -1.39 19.38 -11.83
CA THR A 444 -1.11 18.81 -13.16
C THR A 444 -1.96 19.40 -14.28
N GLY A 445 -2.84 20.37 -14.00
CA GLY A 445 -3.71 20.99 -14.99
C GLY A 445 -4.79 20.07 -15.57
N THR A 446 -5.13 18.97 -14.86
CA THR A 446 -6.06 17.94 -15.34
C THR A 446 -7.47 18.05 -14.73
N THR A 447 -7.75 19.12 -13.99
CA THR A 447 -9.04 19.36 -13.29
C THR A 447 -10.24 19.25 -14.24
N ARG A 448 -10.16 19.84 -15.45
CA ARG A 448 -11.24 19.78 -16.44
C ARG A 448 -11.48 18.36 -16.93
N THR A 449 -10.42 17.61 -17.20
CA THR A 449 -10.51 16.21 -17.67
C THR A 449 -11.19 15.34 -16.62
N TYR A 450 -10.74 15.44 -15.35
CA TYR A 450 -11.33 14.72 -14.23
C TYR A 450 -12.77 15.15 -13.98
N GLY A 451 -13.05 16.46 -13.92
CA GLY A 451 -14.39 16.98 -13.66
C GLY A 451 -15.44 16.54 -14.69
N ILE A 452 -15.09 16.51 -15.98
CA ILE A 452 -15.98 15.97 -17.02
C ILE A 452 -16.18 14.47 -16.85
N ALA A 453 -15.11 13.70 -16.65
CA ALA A 453 -15.20 12.25 -16.55
C ALA A 453 -15.98 11.81 -15.30
N SER A 454 -15.67 12.38 -14.12
CA SER A 454 -16.37 12.09 -12.87
C SER A 454 -17.82 12.62 -12.90
N GLY A 455 -18.08 13.79 -13.49
CA GLY A 455 -19.43 14.34 -13.64
C GLY A 455 -20.36 13.42 -14.42
N ILE A 456 -19.88 12.82 -15.52
CA ILE A 456 -20.66 11.85 -16.32
C ILE A 456 -21.00 10.59 -15.48
N THR A 457 -20.07 10.12 -14.64
CA THR A 457 -20.22 8.88 -13.86
C THR A 457 -20.75 9.11 -12.44
N LEU A 458 -20.98 10.36 -12.03
CA LEU A 458 -21.50 10.70 -10.72
C LEU A 458 -22.89 10.10 -10.45
N LEU A 459 -23.77 10.16 -11.47
CA LEU A 459 -25.16 9.73 -11.33
C LEU A 459 -25.29 8.25 -10.89
N PRO A 460 -24.69 7.26 -11.57
CA PRO A 460 -24.78 5.87 -11.12
C PRO A 460 -24.13 5.62 -9.76
N VAL A 461 -23.05 6.32 -9.40
CA VAL A 461 -22.43 6.21 -8.07
C VAL A 461 -23.36 6.76 -6.99
N ALA A 462 -23.98 7.92 -7.22
CA ALA A 462 -24.94 8.51 -6.29
C ALA A 462 -26.19 7.62 -6.11
N ILE A 463 -26.76 7.11 -7.20
CA ILE A 463 -27.92 6.20 -7.14
C ILE A 463 -27.56 4.92 -6.35
N ALA A 464 -26.43 4.28 -6.67
CA ALA A 464 -25.99 3.08 -5.95
C ALA A 464 -25.81 3.36 -4.45
N THR A 465 -25.20 4.51 -4.11
CA THR A 465 -24.99 4.94 -2.72
C THR A 465 -26.32 5.14 -1.98
N ILE A 466 -27.26 5.87 -2.58
CA ILE A 466 -28.59 6.10 -1.99
C ILE A 466 -29.33 4.77 -1.82
N MET A 467 -29.35 3.92 -2.86
CA MET A 467 -30.01 2.62 -2.79
C MET A 467 -29.45 1.73 -1.68
N ALA A 468 -28.12 1.70 -1.53
CA ALA A 468 -27.47 0.90 -0.50
C ALA A 468 -27.74 1.45 0.90
N LEU A 469 -27.70 2.77 1.11
CA LEU A 469 -27.96 3.39 2.43
C LEU A 469 -29.42 3.33 2.86
N THR A 470 -30.35 3.40 1.92
CA THR A 470 -31.80 3.34 2.21
C THR A 470 -32.31 1.93 2.41
N GLN A 471 -31.51 0.89 2.13
CA GLN A 471 -31.86 -0.53 2.30
C GLN A 471 -33.23 -0.87 1.69
N ASN A 472 -33.46 -0.44 0.46
CA ASN A 472 -34.73 -0.67 -0.24
C ASN A 472 -35.11 -2.17 -0.25
N PRO A 473 -36.41 -2.50 -0.29
CA PRO A 473 -36.88 -3.89 -0.43
C PRO A 473 -36.22 -4.59 -1.62
N LEU A 474 -35.96 -5.90 -1.50
CA LEU A 474 -35.22 -6.69 -2.49
C LEU A 474 -35.79 -6.59 -3.91
N PHE A 475 -37.13 -6.50 -4.06
CA PHE A 475 -37.79 -6.38 -5.37
C PHE A 475 -37.54 -5.02 -6.07
N VAL A 476 -37.12 -3.98 -5.33
CA VAL A 476 -36.67 -2.69 -5.87
C VAL A 476 -35.15 -2.69 -5.99
N TYR A 477 -34.46 -3.23 -5.01
CA TYR A 477 -33.01 -3.20 -4.91
C TYR A 477 -32.32 -3.97 -6.05
N ILE A 478 -32.77 -5.20 -6.35
CA ILE A 478 -32.17 -6.04 -7.39
C ILE A 478 -32.34 -5.44 -8.80
N PRO A 479 -33.57 -5.12 -9.27
CA PRO A 479 -33.72 -4.53 -10.61
C PRO A 479 -33.08 -3.14 -10.72
N GLY A 480 -33.25 -2.29 -9.70
CA GLY A 480 -32.67 -0.96 -9.68
C GLY A 480 -31.14 -1.00 -9.67
N GLY A 481 -30.55 -1.89 -8.88
CA GLY A 481 -29.10 -2.10 -8.84
C GLY A 481 -28.54 -2.61 -10.18
N PHE A 482 -29.24 -3.54 -10.82
CA PHE A 482 -28.86 -4.05 -12.14
C PHE A 482 -28.91 -2.93 -13.21
N ILE A 483 -29.98 -2.14 -13.23
CA ILE A 483 -30.10 -0.98 -14.14
C ILE A 483 -28.98 0.03 -13.86
N THR A 484 -28.73 0.35 -12.59
CA THR A 484 -27.67 1.29 -12.20
C THR A 484 -26.29 0.81 -12.66
N LEU A 485 -26.00 -0.48 -12.53
CA LEU A 485 -24.76 -1.08 -13.00
C LEU A 485 -24.66 -1.03 -14.53
N LEU A 486 -25.73 -1.34 -15.26
CA LEU A 486 -25.74 -1.23 -16.73
C LEU A 486 -25.50 0.22 -17.18
N VAL A 487 -26.13 1.19 -16.53
CA VAL A 487 -25.90 2.62 -16.80
C VAL A 487 -24.45 3.00 -16.53
N ALA A 488 -23.87 2.53 -15.41
CA ALA A 488 -22.47 2.76 -15.09
C ALA A 488 -21.55 2.18 -16.17
N ILE A 489 -21.79 0.97 -16.64
CA ILE A 489 -21.02 0.33 -17.72
C ILE A 489 -21.16 1.10 -19.04
N ALA A 490 -22.37 1.51 -19.41
CA ALA A 490 -22.63 2.26 -20.65
C ALA A 490 -21.92 3.62 -20.66
N LEU A 491 -22.04 4.39 -19.56
CA LEU A 491 -21.36 5.68 -19.41
C LEU A 491 -19.84 5.51 -19.38
N SER A 492 -19.35 4.47 -18.72
CA SER A 492 -17.94 4.12 -18.70
C SER A 492 -17.39 3.79 -20.08
N PHE A 493 -18.13 3.00 -20.88
CA PHE A 493 -17.75 2.71 -22.26
C PHE A 493 -17.69 3.97 -23.12
N PHE A 494 -18.62 4.92 -22.90
CA PHE A 494 -18.59 6.21 -23.59
C PHE A 494 -17.34 7.03 -23.26
N LEU A 495 -16.85 6.98 -22.02
CA LEU A 495 -15.65 7.70 -21.55
C LEU A 495 -14.33 7.09 -22.01
N LEU A 496 -14.29 5.80 -22.39
CA LEU A 496 -13.04 5.14 -22.79
C LEU A 496 -12.34 5.91 -23.92
N PRO A 497 -11.02 6.11 -23.85
CA PRO A 497 -10.22 6.70 -24.92
C PRO A 497 -10.32 5.91 -26.22
N LYS A 498 -10.32 6.61 -27.36
CA LYS A 498 -10.42 6.01 -28.70
C LYS A 498 -9.49 4.81 -28.94
N PRO A 499 -8.19 4.86 -28.56
CA PRO A 499 -7.27 3.72 -28.76
C PRO A 499 -7.71 2.44 -28.04
N ILE A 500 -8.33 2.59 -26.85
CA ILE A 500 -8.83 1.44 -26.07
C ILE A 500 -10.10 0.89 -26.73
N LYS A 501 -11.02 1.74 -27.14
CA LYS A 501 -12.23 1.33 -27.87
C LYS A 501 -11.88 0.53 -29.13
N HIS A 502 -10.94 1.00 -29.94
CA HIS A 502 -10.50 0.30 -31.15
C HIS A 502 -9.91 -1.09 -30.84
N ARG A 503 -9.13 -1.23 -29.76
CA ARG A 503 -8.59 -2.53 -29.35
C ARG A 503 -9.66 -3.49 -28.89
N ILE A 504 -10.65 -3.03 -28.11
CA ILE A 504 -11.79 -3.84 -27.67
C ILE A 504 -12.60 -4.30 -28.89
N HIS A 505 -12.87 -3.40 -29.83
CA HIS A 505 -13.59 -3.71 -31.06
C HIS A 505 -12.83 -4.72 -31.95
N ALA A 506 -11.53 -4.53 -32.10
CA ALA A 506 -10.68 -5.45 -32.85
C ALA A 506 -10.58 -6.85 -32.20
N TRP A 507 -10.56 -6.92 -30.87
CA TRP A 507 -10.57 -8.20 -30.13
C TRP A 507 -11.93 -8.91 -30.31
N TRP A 508 -13.04 -8.19 -30.19
CA TRP A 508 -14.40 -8.73 -30.41
C TRP A 508 -14.56 -9.32 -31.80
N HIS A 509 -14.11 -8.62 -32.83
CA HIS A 509 -14.18 -9.12 -34.22
C HIS A 509 -13.24 -10.28 -34.50
N ARG A 510 -12.13 -10.43 -33.75
CA ARG A 510 -11.25 -11.60 -33.88
C ARG A 510 -11.82 -12.84 -33.18
N SER A 511 -12.47 -12.66 -32.05
CA SER A 511 -13.13 -13.75 -31.32
C SER A 511 -14.47 -14.18 -31.92
N ALA A 512 -15.08 -13.33 -32.76
CA ALA A 512 -16.31 -13.63 -33.48
C ALA A 512 -16.12 -14.34 -34.83
N LYS A 513 -14.86 -14.57 -35.28
CA LYS A 513 -14.63 -15.42 -36.45
C LYS A 513 -14.76 -16.89 -36.02
N PRO A 514 -15.68 -17.65 -36.65
CA PRO A 514 -15.82 -19.07 -36.36
C PRO A 514 -14.50 -19.81 -36.70
N VAL A 515 -14.09 -20.71 -35.81
CA VAL A 515 -12.87 -21.55 -35.92
C VAL A 515 -12.99 -22.58 -37.05
N TRP A 516 -14.01 -22.50 -37.87
CA TRP A 516 -14.30 -23.46 -38.95
C TRP A 516 -14.33 -22.72 -40.30
N GLU A 517 -13.19 -22.53 -40.90
CA GLU A 517 -13.03 -22.58 -42.35
C GLU A 517 -11.88 -23.55 -42.68
N PRO A 518 -12.11 -24.49 -43.61
CA PRO A 518 -11.22 -25.63 -43.90
C PRO A 518 -9.88 -25.23 -44.54
#